data_2e47e65a8f23f4b7917590fd35e0601b
#
_entry.id   2e47e65a8f23f4b7917590fd35e0601b
#
_cell.length_a   1.000
_cell.length_b   1.000
_cell.length_c   1.000
_cell.angle_alpha   90.00
_cell.angle_beta   90.00
_cell.angle_gamma   90.00
#
_symmetry.space_group_name_H-M   'P 1'
#
loop_
_entity.id
_entity.type
_entity.pdbx_description
1 polymer ?
#
loop_
_entity_poly.entity_id
_entity_poly.type
_entity_poly.pdbx_seq_one_letter_code
_entity_poly.pdbx_strand_id
1 'polypeptide(L)'
;VCNTFKTVILALCTATASVQAAVSEFRLDQNRLWLTAKEEPMPQLLERFAAAGIEVQIDPAAQKTVTGSFSAVDLETALDKLLPPYNYLLDWQREPGPLGDLTRLTGIRVFREGHAESVQPLRRTRRIETSFDGRTRFLACEILIGFKPGTSVEDLRTFLARTGGTVIAANAELGIYRILLPEGANVLDLVAQLANESSIARAEPNYVYDAPRLLPGGNSASGVPGRWNAPAGKSPIAVAVLDTGLAAGDSLGRAVISAFDATNPDAPLTADAVGHGTLMAKLAAGLADPYATPVGEGVSVVAVKAFADDGLADSFTLMNAMTYAVKNSSGPVSLSWGSETSSAFIESAVQYTISQGHSVYAAVGNENTGKPMYPAAYPGVIGVAASSGDQLADYSNRGDFVDLIAPGSVGGSQGTSVATAYVSHIDALYRQHHPEATAAETVAALKKAAGPTGFLTESAVKLLLAK
;
A
#
# COMPACT_ATOMS: atom_id res chain seq x y z
N VAL A 1 85.04 2.15 -1.75
CA VAL A 1 84.53 0.78 -1.83
C VAL A 1 83.02 0.85 -1.71
N CYS A 2 82.36 0.83 -2.88
CA CYS A 2 80.96 1.00 -3.05
C CYS A 2 80.35 -0.41 -3.25
N ASN A 3 79.44 -0.87 -2.43
CA ASN A 3 78.69 -2.08 -2.59
C ASN A 3 77.24 -1.76 -2.88
N THR A 4 76.81 -1.96 -4.12
CA THR A 4 75.48 -1.87 -4.63
C THR A 4 74.74 -3.15 -4.35
N PHE A 5 73.72 -3.10 -3.47
CA PHE A 5 72.73 -4.17 -3.35
C PHE A 5 71.61 -3.97 -4.38
N LYS A 6 71.48 -4.89 -5.31
CA LYS A 6 70.33 -5.03 -6.18
C LYS A 6 69.22 -5.77 -5.47
N THR A 7 68.17 -5.07 -5.10
CA THR A 7 66.93 -5.70 -4.60
C THR A 7 66.10 -6.15 -5.78
N VAL A 8 65.90 -7.44 -5.97
CA VAL A 8 64.95 -8.01 -6.93
C VAL A 8 63.59 -8.03 -6.25
N ILE A 9 62.68 -7.18 -6.73
CA ILE A 9 61.27 -7.20 -6.35
C ILE A 9 60.59 -8.27 -7.21
N LEU A 10 60.27 -9.42 -6.60
CA LEU A 10 59.41 -10.43 -7.19
C LEU A 10 57.95 -9.96 -7.09
N ALA A 11 57.36 -9.46 -8.15
CA ALA A 11 55.93 -9.12 -8.21
C ALA A 11 55.13 -10.44 -8.28
N LEU A 12 54.58 -10.87 -7.16
CA LEU A 12 53.51 -11.87 -7.16
C LEU A 12 52.25 -11.20 -7.70
N CYS A 13 51.94 -11.42 -8.96
CA CYS A 13 50.58 -11.22 -9.48
C CYS A 13 49.66 -12.30 -8.92
N THR A 14 49.01 -12.02 -7.79
CA THR A 14 47.86 -12.78 -7.38
C THR A 14 46.71 -12.32 -8.30
N ALA A 15 46.38 -13.13 -9.27
CA ALA A 15 45.15 -13.02 -10.02
C ALA A 15 44.01 -13.38 -9.06
N THR A 16 43.43 -12.37 -8.42
CA THR A 16 42.11 -12.53 -7.79
C THR A 16 41.10 -12.69 -8.92
N ALA A 17 40.80 -13.94 -9.25
CA ALA A 17 39.63 -14.25 -10.02
C ALA A 17 38.43 -13.76 -9.16
N SER A 18 37.89 -12.61 -9.51
CA SER A 18 36.57 -12.21 -9.05
C SER A 18 35.61 -13.29 -9.56
N VAL A 19 35.19 -14.16 -8.67
CA VAL A 19 34.01 -14.99 -8.90
C VAL A 19 32.85 -14.01 -9.00
N GLN A 20 32.59 -13.54 -10.20
CA GLN A 20 31.36 -12.87 -10.54
C GLN A 20 30.29 -13.95 -10.34
N ALA A 21 29.55 -13.86 -9.22
CA ALA A 21 28.38 -14.67 -9.02
C ALA A 21 27.53 -14.48 -10.28
N ALA A 22 27.28 -15.55 -11.01
CA ALA A 22 26.43 -15.51 -12.18
C ALA A 22 25.08 -14.97 -11.70
N VAL A 23 24.75 -13.77 -12.14
CA VAL A 23 23.44 -13.16 -11.86
C VAL A 23 22.42 -14.13 -12.42
N SER A 24 21.61 -14.69 -11.54
CA SER A 24 20.58 -15.64 -11.93
C SER A 24 19.52 -14.88 -12.70
N GLU A 25 19.55 -15.01 -14.03
CA GLU A 25 18.59 -14.33 -14.90
C GLU A 25 17.17 -14.88 -14.62
N PHE A 26 16.24 -13.98 -14.30
CA PHE A 26 14.81 -14.28 -14.28
C PHE A 26 14.05 -13.06 -14.83
N ARG A 27 13.28 -13.29 -15.89
CA ARG A 27 12.36 -12.31 -16.45
C ARG A 27 11.20 -13.04 -17.10
N LEU A 28 10.00 -12.53 -16.86
CA LEU A 28 8.78 -12.98 -17.52
C LEU A 28 8.14 -11.77 -18.23
N ASP A 29 7.94 -11.89 -19.55
CA ASP A 29 7.25 -10.88 -20.34
C ASP A 29 6.10 -11.56 -21.11
N GLN A 30 4.87 -11.28 -20.66
CA GLN A 30 3.68 -12.05 -21.06
C GLN A 30 3.90 -13.55 -20.82
N ASN A 31 3.97 -14.39 -21.86
CA ASN A 31 4.26 -15.80 -21.72
C ASN A 31 5.71 -16.18 -22.11
N ARG A 32 6.61 -15.21 -22.26
CA ARG A 32 8.02 -15.47 -22.58
C ARG A 32 8.92 -15.38 -21.36
N LEU A 33 9.68 -16.45 -21.16
CA LEU A 33 10.57 -16.62 -20.00
C LEU A 33 12.05 -16.48 -20.41
N TRP A 34 12.79 -15.68 -19.65
CA TRP A 34 14.25 -15.69 -19.55
C TRP A 34 14.59 -16.22 -18.16
N LEU A 35 15.31 -17.31 -18.12
CA LEU A 35 15.64 -17.98 -16.86
C LEU A 35 16.96 -18.73 -16.98
N THR A 36 17.82 -18.57 -15.99
CA THR A 36 18.97 -19.45 -15.79
C THR A 36 18.90 -20.05 -14.38
N ALA A 37 18.83 -21.38 -14.31
CA ALA A 37 18.88 -22.16 -13.09
C ALA A 37 20.00 -23.20 -13.21
N LYS A 38 20.85 -23.32 -12.19
CA LYS A 38 21.94 -24.30 -12.13
C LYS A 38 21.90 -25.04 -10.80
N GLU A 39 21.52 -26.30 -10.87
CA GLU A 39 21.39 -27.16 -9.66
C GLU A 39 20.59 -26.49 -8.55
N GLU A 40 19.51 -25.80 -8.93
CA GLU A 40 18.69 -25.02 -8.01
C GLU A 40 17.53 -25.87 -7.48
N PRO A 41 17.25 -25.88 -6.17
CA PRO A 41 16.04 -26.51 -5.63
C PRO A 41 14.79 -25.89 -6.25
N MET A 42 13.85 -26.74 -6.72
CA MET A 42 12.62 -26.27 -7.37
C MET A 42 11.79 -25.28 -6.53
N PRO A 43 11.66 -25.42 -5.20
CA PRO A 43 11.00 -24.40 -4.39
C PRO A 43 11.69 -23.01 -4.50
N GLN A 44 13.03 -22.95 -4.51
CA GLN A 44 13.77 -21.70 -4.67
C GLN A 44 13.58 -21.10 -6.08
N LEU A 45 13.56 -21.94 -7.12
CA LEU A 45 13.20 -21.47 -8.47
C LEU A 45 11.80 -20.85 -8.47
N LEU A 46 10.83 -21.53 -7.83
CA LEU A 46 9.45 -21.06 -7.78
C LEU A 46 9.28 -19.79 -6.93
N GLU A 47 10.15 -19.55 -5.94
CA GLU A 47 10.21 -18.28 -5.20
C GLU A 47 10.48 -17.08 -6.12
N ARG A 48 11.20 -17.26 -7.24
CA ARG A 48 11.39 -16.19 -8.22
C ARG A 48 10.07 -15.80 -8.91
N PHE A 49 9.19 -16.77 -9.19
CA PHE A 49 7.85 -16.49 -9.70
C PHE A 49 7.00 -15.80 -8.62
N ALA A 50 7.08 -16.27 -7.36
CA ALA A 50 6.41 -15.60 -6.25
C ALA A 50 6.93 -14.16 -6.07
N ALA A 51 8.24 -13.93 -6.21
CA ALA A 51 8.83 -12.59 -6.18
C ALA A 51 8.30 -11.71 -7.31
N ALA A 52 7.97 -12.29 -8.47
CA ALA A 52 7.32 -11.59 -9.59
C ALA A 52 5.81 -11.34 -9.36
N GLY A 53 5.31 -11.54 -8.15
CA GLY A 53 3.90 -11.27 -7.84
C GLY A 53 2.92 -12.34 -8.31
N ILE A 54 3.42 -13.52 -8.68
CA ILE A 54 2.62 -14.67 -9.08
C ILE A 54 2.29 -15.49 -7.83
N GLU A 55 1.03 -15.86 -7.65
CA GLU A 55 0.66 -16.78 -6.58
C GLU A 55 1.22 -18.15 -6.88
N VAL A 56 2.14 -18.62 -6.06
CA VAL A 56 2.76 -19.94 -6.23
C VAL A 56 2.25 -20.88 -5.14
N GLN A 57 1.72 -22.01 -5.57
CA GLN A 57 1.32 -23.10 -4.69
C GLN A 57 2.11 -24.36 -5.09
N ILE A 58 2.71 -25.03 -4.12
CA ILE A 58 3.53 -26.22 -4.35
C ILE A 58 3.11 -27.35 -3.41
N ASP A 59 3.06 -28.56 -3.92
CA ASP A 59 2.98 -29.77 -3.07
C ASP A 59 4.29 -29.87 -2.27
N PRO A 60 4.25 -29.84 -0.92
CA PRO A 60 5.46 -29.87 -0.09
C PRO A 60 6.37 -31.10 -0.34
N ALA A 61 5.81 -32.17 -0.87
CA ALA A 61 6.56 -33.36 -1.24
C ALA A 61 7.16 -33.31 -2.65
N ALA A 62 6.87 -32.26 -3.43
CA ALA A 62 7.48 -32.03 -4.73
C ALA A 62 8.88 -31.45 -4.57
N GLN A 63 9.86 -32.33 -4.40
CA GLN A 63 11.27 -32.00 -4.20
C GLN A 63 12.09 -32.39 -5.43
N LYS A 64 12.78 -31.44 -6.03
CA LYS A 64 13.63 -31.63 -7.20
C LYS A 64 14.66 -30.54 -7.31
N THR A 65 15.83 -30.87 -7.83
CA THR A 65 16.82 -29.90 -8.30
C THR A 65 16.63 -29.68 -9.81
N VAL A 66 16.63 -28.44 -10.24
CA VAL A 66 16.41 -28.05 -11.63
C VAL A 66 17.66 -27.39 -12.22
N THR A 67 17.89 -27.67 -13.50
CA THR A 67 18.95 -27.04 -14.28
C THR A 67 18.39 -26.71 -15.66
N GLY A 68 18.54 -25.47 -16.12
CA GLY A 68 18.11 -25.03 -17.44
C GLY A 68 18.51 -23.59 -17.71
N SER A 69 18.61 -23.26 -19.00
CA SER A 69 18.83 -21.89 -19.46
C SER A 69 17.89 -21.63 -20.62
N PHE A 70 17.08 -20.59 -20.49
CA PHE A 70 16.05 -20.20 -21.45
C PHE A 70 16.18 -18.72 -21.76
N SER A 71 16.04 -18.35 -23.03
CA SER A 71 16.06 -16.97 -23.47
C SER A 71 14.89 -16.74 -24.42
N ALA A 72 13.91 -15.95 -24.00
CA ALA A 72 12.67 -15.66 -24.72
C ALA A 72 11.88 -16.92 -25.14
N VAL A 73 11.90 -17.97 -24.31
CA VAL A 73 11.16 -19.22 -24.58
C VAL A 73 9.75 -19.08 -24.02
N ASP A 74 8.78 -19.70 -24.69
CA ASP A 74 7.42 -19.83 -24.17
C ASP A 74 7.42 -20.49 -22.78
N LEU A 75 6.64 -19.91 -21.84
CA LEU A 75 6.66 -20.33 -20.44
C LEU A 75 6.29 -21.81 -20.28
N GLU A 76 5.24 -22.29 -20.95
CA GLU A 76 4.81 -23.68 -20.84
C GLU A 76 5.92 -24.60 -21.38
N THR A 77 6.51 -24.23 -22.52
CA THR A 77 7.66 -24.97 -23.10
C THR A 77 8.85 -25.05 -22.13
N ALA A 78 9.11 -24.01 -21.35
CA ALA A 78 10.17 -24.01 -20.35
C ALA A 78 9.80 -24.87 -19.13
N LEU A 79 8.56 -24.76 -18.62
CA LEU A 79 8.08 -25.53 -17.50
C LEU A 79 7.99 -27.02 -17.81
N ASP A 80 7.60 -27.40 -19.02
CA ASP A 80 7.57 -28.80 -19.50
C ASP A 80 8.97 -29.44 -19.47
N LYS A 81 10.02 -28.65 -19.55
CA LYS A 81 11.41 -29.13 -19.44
C LYS A 81 11.94 -29.11 -17.99
N LEU A 82 11.48 -28.14 -17.19
CA LEU A 82 11.98 -27.94 -15.83
C LEU A 82 11.27 -28.81 -14.79
N LEU A 83 9.95 -28.97 -14.89
CA LEU A 83 9.13 -29.52 -13.83
C LEU A 83 8.94 -31.05 -13.84
N PRO A 84 9.07 -31.81 -14.94
CA PRO A 84 8.87 -33.26 -14.86
C PRO A 84 9.66 -33.92 -13.71
N PRO A 85 9.06 -34.85 -12.96
CA PRO A 85 7.80 -35.55 -13.23
C PRO A 85 6.53 -34.86 -12.64
N TYR A 86 6.62 -33.60 -12.21
CA TYR A 86 5.49 -32.89 -11.60
C TYR A 86 4.59 -32.29 -12.66
N ASN A 87 3.29 -32.22 -12.35
CA ASN A 87 2.28 -31.52 -13.11
C ASN A 87 2.20 -30.05 -12.64
N TYR A 88 1.71 -29.18 -13.50
CA TYR A 88 1.45 -27.79 -13.13
C TYR A 88 0.16 -27.25 -13.74
N LEU A 89 -0.40 -26.20 -13.13
CA LEU A 89 -1.51 -25.40 -13.66
C LEU A 89 -1.09 -23.95 -13.64
N LEU A 90 -1.49 -23.20 -14.68
CA LEU A 90 -1.22 -21.77 -14.83
C LEU A 90 -2.53 -21.01 -14.82
N ASP A 91 -2.63 -20.00 -14.00
CA ASP A 91 -3.77 -19.09 -13.96
C ASP A 91 -3.37 -17.77 -14.65
N TRP A 92 -4.06 -17.43 -15.74
CA TRP A 92 -3.82 -16.23 -16.52
C TRP A 92 -4.98 -15.25 -16.35
N GLN A 93 -4.67 -13.98 -16.16
CA GLN A 93 -5.66 -12.90 -16.14
C GLN A 93 -5.33 -11.84 -17.18
N ARG A 94 -6.41 -11.28 -17.77
CA ARG A 94 -6.33 -10.10 -18.60
C ARG A 94 -6.83 -8.91 -17.79
N GLU A 95 -5.99 -7.91 -17.62
CA GLU A 95 -6.31 -6.73 -16.85
C GLU A 95 -6.00 -5.46 -17.66
N PRO A 96 -6.79 -4.38 -17.50
CA PRO A 96 -6.49 -3.12 -18.15
C PRO A 96 -5.19 -2.54 -17.60
N GLY A 97 -4.29 -2.17 -18.50
CA GLY A 97 -3.08 -1.45 -18.16
C GLY A 97 -3.10 -0.01 -18.73
N PRO A 98 -2.25 0.88 -18.23
CA PRO A 98 -2.20 2.29 -18.65
C PRO A 98 -1.97 2.52 -20.14
N LEU A 99 -1.27 1.60 -20.81
CA LEU A 99 -0.95 1.68 -22.25
C LEU A 99 -1.71 0.64 -23.09
N GLY A 100 -2.65 -0.11 -22.49
CA GLY A 100 -3.43 -1.17 -23.14
C GLY A 100 -3.52 -2.42 -22.27
N ASP A 101 -4.38 -3.35 -22.67
CA ASP A 101 -4.60 -4.57 -21.89
C ASP A 101 -3.34 -5.41 -21.75
N LEU A 102 -3.12 -5.91 -20.55
CA LEU A 102 -2.05 -6.82 -20.18
C LEU A 102 -2.61 -8.21 -19.94
N THR A 103 -1.99 -9.22 -20.52
CA THR A 103 -2.20 -10.61 -20.11
C THR A 103 -1.07 -10.99 -19.17
N ARG A 104 -1.40 -11.33 -17.94
CA ARG A 104 -0.44 -11.60 -16.88
C ARG A 104 -0.69 -12.97 -16.28
N LEU A 105 0.39 -13.70 -16.01
CA LEU A 105 0.34 -14.90 -15.18
C LEU A 105 0.08 -14.47 -13.73
N THR A 106 -0.97 -14.97 -13.13
CA THR A 106 -1.37 -14.66 -11.75
C THR A 106 -1.15 -15.83 -10.80
N GLY A 107 -1.15 -17.07 -11.30
CA GLY A 107 -0.98 -18.24 -10.46
C GLY A 107 -0.18 -19.36 -11.13
N ILE A 108 0.61 -20.08 -10.33
CA ILE A 108 1.28 -21.35 -10.67
C ILE A 108 1.01 -22.34 -9.56
N ARG A 109 0.44 -23.49 -9.89
CA ARG A 109 0.30 -24.62 -8.96
C ARG A 109 1.14 -25.79 -9.45
N VAL A 110 2.04 -26.32 -8.61
CA VAL A 110 2.93 -27.46 -8.94
C VAL A 110 2.67 -28.61 -7.99
N PHE A 111 2.37 -29.80 -8.52
CA PHE A 111 1.95 -30.93 -7.72
C PHE A 111 2.33 -32.29 -8.36
N ARG A 112 2.36 -33.33 -7.53
CA ARG A 112 2.48 -34.70 -8.00
C ARG A 112 1.17 -35.17 -8.61
N GLU A 113 1.25 -36.12 -9.51
CA GLU A 113 0.06 -36.74 -10.11
C GLU A 113 -0.93 -37.23 -9.03
N GLY A 114 -2.19 -36.86 -9.17
CA GLY A 114 -3.25 -37.16 -8.20
C GLY A 114 -3.24 -36.35 -6.90
N HIS A 115 -2.37 -35.35 -6.75
CA HIS A 115 -2.21 -34.56 -5.51
C HIS A 115 -2.44 -33.05 -5.71
N ALA A 116 -3.28 -32.66 -6.63
CA ALA A 116 -3.58 -31.25 -6.91
C ALA A 116 -4.16 -30.49 -5.69
N GLU A 117 -4.86 -31.20 -4.80
CA GLU A 117 -5.43 -30.62 -3.57
C GLU A 117 -4.44 -30.52 -2.41
N SER A 118 -3.21 -31.05 -2.57
CA SER A 118 -2.19 -31.08 -1.51
C SER A 118 -1.26 -29.88 -1.55
N VAL A 119 -1.47 -28.93 -2.47
CA VAL A 119 -0.62 -27.75 -2.63
C VAL A 119 -0.76 -26.77 -1.49
N GLN A 120 0.35 -26.13 -1.14
CA GLN A 120 0.41 -25.10 -0.13
C GLN A 120 1.02 -23.82 -0.71
N PRO A 121 0.58 -22.63 -0.29
CA PRO A 121 1.15 -21.38 -0.75
C PRO A 121 2.65 -21.28 -0.44
N LEU A 122 3.43 -20.93 -1.44
CA LEU A 122 4.82 -20.56 -1.28
C LEU A 122 4.88 -19.08 -0.91
N ARG A 123 5.26 -18.78 0.34
CA ARG A 123 5.27 -17.39 0.82
C ARG A 123 6.39 -16.60 0.15
N ARG A 124 6.03 -15.45 -0.41
CA ARG A 124 6.99 -14.46 -0.90
C ARG A 124 7.75 -13.84 0.28
N THR A 125 9.08 -13.92 0.26
CA THR A 125 9.91 -13.14 1.18
C THR A 125 10.12 -11.74 0.58
N ARG A 126 9.51 -10.69 1.19
CA ARG A 126 9.75 -9.30 0.82
C ARG A 126 11.13 -8.89 1.30
N ARG A 127 12.04 -8.54 0.40
CA ARG A 127 13.32 -7.93 0.77
C ARG A 127 13.17 -6.41 0.78
N ILE A 128 13.43 -5.81 1.93
CA ILE A 128 13.36 -4.35 2.13
C ILE A 128 14.76 -3.81 2.18
N GLU A 129 15.02 -2.76 1.43
CA GLU A 129 16.24 -1.97 1.45
C GLU A 129 15.96 -0.60 2.07
N THR A 130 17.02 0.01 2.58
CA THR A 130 16.94 1.34 3.18
C THR A 130 17.87 2.27 2.42
N SER A 131 17.42 3.51 2.18
CA SER A 131 18.26 4.55 1.59
C SER A 131 19.50 4.83 2.44
N PHE A 132 20.53 5.38 1.81
CA PHE A 132 21.81 5.64 2.46
C PHE A 132 21.69 6.52 3.73
N ASP A 133 20.73 7.44 3.76
CA ASP A 133 20.46 8.30 4.92
C ASP A 133 19.61 7.62 6.03
N GLY A 134 19.23 6.37 5.83
CA GLY A 134 18.46 5.57 6.80
C GLY A 134 16.99 5.98 6.95
N ARG A 135 16.49 6.93 6.14
CA ARG A 135 15.15 7.53 6.34
C ARG A 135 14.06 6.84 5.53
N THR A 136 14.41 6.30 4.37
CA THR A 136 13.44 5.79 3.42
C THR A 136 13.65 4.30 3.22
N ARG A 137 12.56 3.52 3.32
CA ARG A 137 12.57 2.08 3.05
C ARG A 137 11.78 1.80 1.78
N PHE A 138 12.24 0.84 1.00
CA PHE A 138 11.62 0.45 -0.26
C PHE A 138 11.82 -1.05 -0.53
N LEU A 139 10.97 -1.61 -1.38
CA LEU A 139 11.12 -3.00 -1.79
C LEU A 139 12.32 -3.14 -2.73
N ALA A 140 13.21 -4.06 -2.41
CA ALA A 140 14.35 -4.39 -3.23
C ALA A 140 13.89 -4.83 -4.62
N CYS A 141 14.60 -4.37 -5.64
CA CYS A 141 14.33 -4.69 -7.04
C CYS A 141 12.93 -4.28 -7.55
N GLU A 142 12.22 -3.37 -6.87
CA GLU A 142 10.91 -2.90 -7.35
C GLU A 142 10.89 -1.41 -7.58
N ILE A 143 10.36 -1.01 -8.73
CA ILE A 143 10.09 0.39 -9.07
C ILE A 143 8.66 0.58 -9.54
N LEU A 144 8.17 1.81 -9.35
CA LEU A 144 6.93 2.30 -9.92
C LEU A 144 7.26 3.25 -11.06
N ILE A 145 6.54 3.12 -12.17
CA ILE A 145 6.73 3.97 -13.35
C ILE A 145 5.39 4.45 -13.89
N GLY A 146 5.32 5.76 -14.19
CA GLY A 146 4.32 6.37 -15.03
C GLY A 146 4.94 6.85 -16.33
N PHE A 147 4.33 6.54 -17.47
CA PHE A 147 4.76 7.00 -18.79
C PHE A 147 4.08 8.30 -19.17
N LYS A 148 4.72 9.07 -20.04
CA LYS A 148 4.11 10.28 -20.62
C LYS A 148 2.98 9.93 -21.58
N PRO A 149 2.00 10.82 -21.78
CA PRO A 149 0.99 10.67 -22.83
C PRO A 149 1.64 10.47 -24.20
N GLY A 150 1.10 9.53 -24.97
CA GLY A 150 1.61 9.17 -26.29
C GLY A 150 2.71 8.09 -26.31
N THR A 151 3.17 7.63 -25.15
CA THR A 151 4.05 6.45 -25.05
C THR A 151 3.28 5.21 -25.50
N SER A 152 3.93 4.36 -26.28
CA SER A 152 3.32 3.13 -26.82
C SER A 152 3.64 1.90 -25.96
N VAL A 153 2.91 0.80 -26.20
CA VAL A 153 3.24 -0.51 -25.61
C VAL A 153 4.64 -0.98 -26.03
N GLU A 154 5.07 -0.61 -27.23
CA GLU A 154 6.41 -0.96 -27.73
C GLU A 154 7.52 -0.22 -26.97
N ASP A 155 7.27 1.03 -26.57
CA ASP A 155 8.20 1.77 -25.70
C ASP A 155 8.32 1.07 -24.32
N LEU A 156 7.21 0.59 -23.76
CA LEU A 156 7.23 -0.22 -22.53
C LEU A 156 8.07 -1.49 -22.73
N ARG A 157 7.86 -2.23 -23.83
CA ARG A 157 8.64 -3.44 -24.13
C ARG A 157 10.14 -3.14 -24.28
N THR A 158 10.48 -2.07 -24.99
CA THR A 158 11.85 -1.62 -25.12
C THR A 158 12.48 -1.28 -23.78
N PHE A 159 11.73 -0.58 -22.92
CA PHE A 159 12.13 -0.28 -21.53
C PHE A 159 12.41 -1.57 -20.75
N LEU A 160 11.46 -2.52 -20.75
CA LEU A 160 11.60 -3.79 -20.04
C LEU A 160 12.77 -4.63 -20.57
N ALA A 161 12.98 -4.65 -21.90
CA ALA A 161 14.10 -5.36 -22.50
C ALA A 161 15.44 -4.78 -22.06
N ARG A 162 15.56 -3.46 -21.99
CA ARG A 162 16.79 -2.76 -21.58
C ARG A 162 17.09 -2.94 -20.10
N THR A 163 16.08 -2.87 -19.25
CA THR A 163 16.25 -2.96 -17.78
C THR A 163 16.23 -4.39 -17.24
N GLY A 164 15.84 -5.37 -18.06
CA GLY A 164 15.56 -6.73 -17.62
C GLY A 164 14.31 -6.83 -16.74
N GLY A 165 13.48 -5.78 -16.71
CA GLY A 165 12.32 -5.66 -15.85
C GLY A 165 11.15 -6.54 -16.29
N THR A 166 10.28 -6.88 -15.34
CA THR A 166 9.01 -7.59 -15.55
C THR A 166 7.87 -6.77 -14.95
N VAL A 167 6.80 -6.55 -15.71
CA VAL A 167 5.58 -5.94 -15.16
C VAL A 167 4.91 -6.96 -14.23
N ILE A 168 4.79 -6.62 -12.96
CA ILE A 168 4.18 -7.50 -11.94
C ILE A 168 2.80 -7.01 -11.50
N ALA A 169 2.45 -5.77 -11.78
CA ALA A 169 1.11 -5.21 -11.60
C ALA A 169 0.98 -3.88 -12.36
N ALA A 170 -0.27 -3.44 -12.56
CA ALA A 170 -0.57 -2.13 -13.12
C ALA A 170 -1.79 -1.52 -12.41
N ASN A 171 -1.82 -0.18 -12.35
CA ASN A 171 -3.00 0.59 -11.97
C ASN A 171 -3.35 1.50 -13.14
N ALA A 172 -4.40 1.12 -13.88
CA ALA A 172 -4.79 1.82 -15.11
C ALA A 172 -5.35 3.22 -14.84
N GLU A 173 -6.08 3.40 -13.74
CA GLU A 173 -6.68 4.68 -13.35
C GLU A 173 -5.62 5.75 -13.07
N LEU A 174 -4.51 5.34 -12.46
CA LEU A 174 -3.41 6.23 -12.11
C LEU A 174 -2.30 6.24 -13.18
N GLY A 175 -2.38 5.36 -14.19
CA GLY A 175 -1.37 5.28 -15.24
C GLY A 175 -0.03 4.72 -14.78
N ILE A 176 -0.01 3.80 -13.80
CA ILE A 176 1.19 3.35 -13.11
C ILE A 176 1.43 1.86 -13.35
N TYR A 177 2.69 1.51 -13.62
CA TYR A 177 3.19 0.14 -13.63
C TYR A 177 4.07 -0.13 -12.41
N ARG A 178 3.90 -1.31 -11.81
CA ARG A 178 4.82 -1.90 -10.84
C ARG A 178 5.73 -2.87 -11.57
N ILE A 179 7.03 -2.62 -11.52
CA ILE A 179 8.03 -3.37 -12.27
C ILE A 179 9.02 -4.01 -11.31
N LEU A 180 9.17 -5.33 -11.45
CA LEU A 180 10.24 -6.08 -10.82
C LEU A 180 11.50 -5.99 -11.68
N LEU A 181 12.60 -5.62 -11.10
CA LEU A 181 13.94 -5.59 -11.71
C LEU A 181 14.69 -6.89 -11.40
N PRO A 182 15.74 -7.21 -12.17
CA PRO A 182 16.61 -8.33 -11.87
C PRO A 182 17.22 -8.23 -10.47
N GLU A 183 17.51 -9.38 -9.88
CA GLU A 183 18.15 -9.44 -8.57
C GLU A 183 19.50 -8.70 -8.57
N GLY A 184 19.72 -7.88 -7.53
CA GLY A 184 20.92 -7.05 -7.41
C GLY A 184 20.87 -5.73 -8.19
N ALA A 185 19.74 -5.42 -8.85
CA ALA A 185 19.58 -4.10 -9.48
C ALA A 185 19.60 -2.99 -8.42
N ASN A 186 20.35 -1.92 -8.69
CA ASN A 186 20.32 -0.74 -7.85
C ASN A 186 19.09 0.12 -8.19
N VAL A 187 18.07 0.03 -7.37
CA VAL A 187 16.79 0.74 -7.55
C VAL A 187 16.99 2.25 -7.59
N LEU A 188 17.78 2.80 -6.67
CA LEU A 188 17.96 4.26 -6.55
C LEU A 188 18.70 4.84 -7.74
N ASP A 189 19.76 4.18 -8.20
CA ASP A 189 20.52 4.61 -9.37
C ASP A 189 19.67 4.55 -10.65
N LEU A 190 18.87 3.48 -10.81
CA LEU A 190 17.99 3.37 -11.96
C LEU A 190 16.93 4.48 -11.96
N VAL A 191 16.27 4.72 -10.83
CA VAL A 191 15.26 5.79 -10.70
C VAL A 191 15.87 7.15 -11.05
N ALA A 192 17.09 7.44 -10.56
CA ALA A 192 17.80 8.68 -10.89
C ALA A 192 18.08 8.80 -12.40
N GLN A 193 18.44 7.72 -13.09
CA GLN A 193 18.62 7.71 -14.54
C GLN A 193 17.32 7.95 -15.29
N LEU A 194 16.22 7.32 -14.85
CA LEU A 194 14.90 7.41 -15.47
C LEU A 194 14.29 8.83 -15.41
N ALA A 195 14.70 9.65 -14.45
CA ALA A 195 14.24 11.04 -14.34
C ALA A 195 14.56 11.88 -15.60
N ASN A 196 15.55 11.47 -16.39
CA ASN A 196 15.97 12.18 -17.61
C ASN A 196 15.43 11.53 -18.90
N GLU A 197 14.62 10.48 -18.81
CA GLU A 197 14.11 9.80 -20.00
C GLU A 197 12.88 10.49 -20.60
N SER A 198 12.89 10.63 -21.93
CA SER A 198 11.84 11.38 -22.64
C SER A 198 10.45 10.74 -22.54
N SER A 199 10.37 9.41 -22.48
CA SER A 199 9.11 8.64 -22.38
C SER A 199 8.58 8.50 -20.96
N ILE A 200 9.42 8.71 -19.93
CA ILE A 200 9.04 8.56 -18.53
C ILE A 200 8.49 9.88 -18.00
N ALA A 201 7.29 9.84 -17.44
CA ALA A 201 6.71 10.96 -16.70
C ALA A 201 7.22 10.99 -15.27
N ARG A 202 7.32 9.81 -14.66
CA ARG A 202 7.74 9.64 -13.26
C ARG A 202 8.25 8.23 -13.01
N ALA A 203 9.24 8.12 -12.14
CA ALA A 203 9.72 6.85 -11.60
C ALA A 203 10.07 7.03 -10.12
N GLU A 204 9.73 6.06 -9.28
CA GLU A 204 10.08 6.01 -7.85
C GLU A 204 10.36 4.57 -7.42
N PRO A 205 11.14 4.36 -6.34
CA PRO A 205 11.13 3.09 -5.63
C PRO A 205 9.72 2.75 -5.15
N ASN A 206 9.39 1.48 -5.03
CA ASN A 206 8.19 1.07 -4.35
C ASN A 206 8.42 1.19 -2.83
N TYR A 207 8.10 2.36 -2.25
CA TYR A 207 8.37 2.66 -0.84
C TYR A 207 7.58 1.77 0.10
N VAL A 208 8.11 1.54 1.32
CA VAL A 208 7.49 0.75 2.37
C VAL A 208 7.08 1.63 3.54
N TYR A 209 5.87 1.43 4.02
CA TYR A 209 5.23 2.15 5.11
C TYR A 209 4.87 1.20 6.24
N ASP A 210 4.98 1.67 7.49
CA ASP A 210 4.53 0.94 8.66
C ASP A 210 3.03 1.13 8.90
N ALA A 211 2.38 0.08 9.36
CA ALA A 211 1.01 0.18 9.84
C ALA A 211 0.91 1.16 11.01
N PRO A 212 -0.18 1.93 11.07
CA PRO A 212 -0.42 2.84 12.17
C PRO A 212 -0.55 2.08 13.49
N ARG A 213 -0.14 2.72 14.58
CA ARG A 213 -0.24 2.16 15.94
C ARG A 213 -0.95 3.13 16.87
N LEU A 214 -1.82 2.57 17.70
CA LEU A 214 -2.43 3.31 18.78
C LEU A 214 -1.47 3.45 19.95
N LEU A 215 -1.47 4.61 20.56
CA LEU A 215 -0.81 4.81 21.83
C LEU A 215 -1.72 4.35 22.98
N PRO A 216 -1.18 3.80 24.08
CA PRO A 216 -1.96 3.54 25.28
C PRO A 216 -2.57 4.86 25.79
N GLY A 217 -3.90 4.88 25.96
CA GLY A 217 -4.60 6.03 26.54
C GLY A 217 -4.54 5.97 28.07
N GLY A 218 -4.37 7.12 28.73
CA GLY A 218 -4.72 7.25 30.14
C GLY A 218 -6.21 7.01 30.36
N ASN A 219 -6.69 7.06 31.62
CA ASN A 219 -8.10 6.85 32.03
C ASN A 219 -9.08 7.86 31.38
N SER A 220 -9.15 7.92 30.09
CA SER A 220 -10.17 8.66 29.35
C SER A 220 -11.48 7.92 29.49
N ALA A 221 -12.55 8.63 29.74
CA ALA A 221 -13.90 8.07 29.83
C ALA A 221 -14.12 7.07 28.70
N SER A 222 -14.48 5.85 29.05
CA SER A 222 -14.77 4.78 28.13
C SER A 222 -15.77 5.30 27.09
N GLY A 223 -15.35 5.46 25.84
CA GLY A 223 -16.28 5.75 24.76
C GLY A 223 -17.40 4.72 24.79
N VAL A 224 -18.65 5.18 24.91
CA VAL A 224 -19.79 4.28 24.99
C VAL A 224 -19.93 3.58 23.65
N PRO A 225 -20.07 2.24 23.58
CA PRO A 225 -20.41 1.56 22.36
C PRO A 225 -21.70 2.16 21.80
N GLY A 226 -21.60 2.85 20.66
CA GLY A 226 -22.77 3.36 19.95
C GLY A 226 -23.61 2.20 19.44
N ARG A 227 -24.94 2.37 19.41
CA ARG A 227 -25.81 1.48 18.61
C ARG A 227 -25.79 2.00 17.18
N TRP A 228 -25.30 1.19 16.26
CA TRP A 228 -25.40 1.52 14.85
C TRP A 228 -26.87 1.46 14.43
N ASN A 229 -27.44 2.61 14.08
CA ASN A 229 -28.75 2.73 13.46
C ASN A 229 -28.51 2.94 11.97
N ALA A 230 -29.16 2.13 11.12
CA ALA A 230 -29.02 2.26 9.69
C ALA A 230 -29.32 3.70 9.23
N PRO A 231 -28.53 4.25 8.29
CA PRO A 231 -28.81 5.58 7.75
C PRO A 231 -30.21 5.66 7.15
N ALA A 232 -30.91 6.76 7.36
CA ALA A 232 -32.29 6.98 6.91
C ALA A 232 -32.41 7.33 5.42
N GLY A 233 -31.51 6.90 4.53
CA GLY A 233 -31.48 7.29 3.12
C GLY A 233 -31.33 6.14 2.12
N LYS A 234 -31.76 6.37 0.86
CA LYS A 234 -31.64 5.40 -0.24
C LYS A 234 -30.24 5.24 -0.80
N SER A 235 -29.30 6.12 -0.48
CA SER A 235 -27.88 6.06 -0.93
C SER A 235 -27.01 6.48 0.25
N PRO A 236 -26.58 5.57 1.06
CA PRO A 236 -25.80 5.90 2.25
C PRO A 236 -24.45 6.48 1.84
N ILE A 237 -24.11 7.65 2.38
CA ILE A 237 -22.73 8.14 2.36
C ILE A 237 -21.90 7.15 3.14
N ALA A 238 -20.79 6.72 2.57
CA ALA A 238 -19.90 5.74 3.20
C ALA A 238 -18.51 6.33 3.41
N VAL A 239 -17.93 6.13 4.58
CA VAL A 239 -16.52 6.46 4.83
C VAL A 239 -15.66 5.30 4.32
N ALA A 240 -14.70 5.58 3.45
CA ALA A 240 -13.67 4.60 3.11
C ALA A 240 -12.54 4.66 4.16
N VAL A 241 -12.31 3.55 4.85
CA VAL A 241 -11.26 3.40 5.87
C VAL A 241 -10.14 2.53 5.29
N LEU A 242 -8.98 3.14 5.01
CA LEU A 242 -7.80 2.47 4.47
C LEU A 242 -6.83 2.20 5.61
N ASP A 243 -6.82 0.96 6.11
CA ASP A 243 -6.16 0.63 7.35
C ASP A 243 -5.68 -0.84 7.39
N THR A 244 -5.62 -1.47 8.55
CA THR A 244 -5.10 -2.84 8.75
C THR A 244 -6.13 -3.95 8.53
N GLY A 245 -7.38 -3.60 8.18
CA GLY A 245 -8.46 -4.56 7.94
C GLY A 245 -9.54 -4.55 9.01
N LEU A 246 -10.29 -5.64 9.12
CA LEU A 246 -11.38 -5.83 10.09
C LEU A 246 -11.21 -7.13 10.85
N ALA A 247 -11.43 -7.11 12.17
CA ALA A 247 -11.45 -8.32 12.99
C ALA A 247 -12.64 -9.22 12.61
N ALA A 248 -12.39 -10.51 12.50
CA ALA A 248 -13.43 -11.49 12.21
C ALA A 248 -14.50 -11.51 13.33
N GLY A 249 -15.77 -11.50 12.92
CA GLY A 249 -16.90 -11.59 13.87
C GLY A 249 -17.21 -10.31 14.64
N ASP A 250 -16.63 -9.16 14.26
CA ASP A 250 -16.91 -7.88 14.90
C ASP A 250 -18.33 -7.36 14.61
N SER A 251 -18.80 -6.47 15.49
CA SER A 251 -20.14 -5.86 15.46
C SER A 251 -20.41 -4.91 14.30
N LEU A 252 -19.41 -4.63 13.48
CA LEU A 252 -19.48 -3.76 12.28
C LEU A 252 -20.45 -4.30 11.21
N GLY A 253 -20.72 -5.57 11.17
CA GLY A 253 -21.48 -6.36 10.19
C GLY A 253 -22.33 -5.59 9.16
N ARG A 254 -23.38 -4.90 9.61
CA ARG A 254 -24.29 -4.15 8.70
C ARG A 254 -23.76 -2.78 8.28
N ALA A 255 -22.79 -2.22 8.99
CA ALA A 255 -22.18 -0.93 8.63
C ALA A 255 -21.23 -1.07 7.44
N VAL A 256 -20.63 -2.24 7.25
CA VAL A 256 -19.70 -2.50 6.14
C VAL A 256 -20.48 -2.84 4.88
N ILE A 257 -20.46 -1.94 3.90
CA ILE A 257 -21.14 -2.12 2.61
C ILE A 257 -20.23 -2.69 1.53
N SER A 258 -18.92 -2.54 1.69
CA SER A 258 -17.91 -3.12 0.81
C SER A 258 -16.61 -3.35 1.58
N ALA A 259 -15.87 -4.38 1.20
CA ALA A 259 -14.59 -4.71 1.83
C ALA A 259 -13.60 -5.24 0.78
N PHE A 260 -12.32 -4.90 0.95
CA PHE A 260 -11.28 -5.27 -0.01
C PHE A 260 -9.94 -5.44 0.71
N ASP A 261 -9.19 -6.47 0.30
CA ASP A 261 -7.81 -6.66 0.72
C ASP A 261 -6.85 -6.20 -0.39
N ALA A 262 -6.34 -4.97 -0.28
CA ALA A 262 -5.39 -4.44 -1.26
C ALA A 262 -4.00 -5.11 -1.18
N THR A 263 -3.73 -5.85 -0.10
CA THR A 263 -2.48 -6.60 0.07
C THR A 263 -2.53 -7.96 -0.63
N ASN A 264 -3.76 -8.47 -0.87
CA ASN A 264 -4.03 -9.70 -1.61
C ASN A 264 -5.38 -9.56 -2.33
N PRO A 265 -5.43 -8.86 -3.49
CA PRO A 265 -6.66 -8.53 -4.20
C PRO A 265 -7.51 -9.73 -4.64
N ASP A 266 -6.89 -10.89 -4.81
CA ASP A 266 -7.53 -12.12 -5.29
C ASP A 266 -8.13 -12.97 -4.14
N ALA A 267 -7.89 -12.57 -2.88
CA ALA A 267 -8.41 -13.26 -1.70
C ALA A 267 -9.54 -12.48 -1.00
N PRO A 268 -10.41 -13.15 -0.25
CA PRO A 268 -11.31 -12.49 0.67
C PRO A 268 -10.55 -11.63 1.69
N LEU A 269 -11.22 -10.57 2.19
CA LEU A 269 -10.64 -9.74 3.24
C LEU A 269 -10.15 -10.61 4.40
N THR A 270 -8.85 -10.54 4.68
CA THR A 270 -8.25 -11.25 5.81
C THR A 270 -8.48 -10.51 7.13
N ALA A 271 -8.39 -11.24 8.25
CA ALA A 271 -8.59 -10.67 9.57
C ALA A 271 -7.59 -9.53 9.87
N ASP A 272 -8.03 -8.58 10.70
CA ASP A 272 -7.18 -7.50 11.22
C ASP A 272 -6.25 -8.04 12.32
N ALA A 273 -5.04 -8.42 11.97
CA ALA A 273 -4.05 -8.92 12.92
C ALA A 273 -3.51 -7.84 13.88
N VAL A 274 -3.64 -6.56 13.50
CA VAL A 274 -3.15 -5.39 14.26
C VAL A 274 -4.22 -4.82 15.19
N GLY A 275 -5.50 -4.90 14.80
CA GLY A 275 -6.65 -4.38 15.54
C GLY A 275 -6.90 -2.89 15.37
N HIS A 276 -6.01 -2.16 14.68
CA HIS A 276 -6.14 -0.72 14.47
C HIS A 276 -7.30 -0.39 13.52
N GLY A 277 -7.34 -1.02 12.34
CA GLY A 277 -8.36 -0.76 11.33
C GLY A 277 -9.78 -1.04 11.82
N THR A 278 -9.95 -2.06 12.66
CA THR A 278 -11.25 -2.37 13.28
C THR A 278 -11.75 -1.23 14.16
N LEU A 279 -10.88 -0.61 14.97
CA LEU A 279 -11.27 0.54 15.79
C LEU A 279 -11.55 1.78 14.92
N MET A 280 -10.74 2.04 13.90
CA MET A 280 -10.97 3.15 12.97
C MET A 280 -12.30 3.00 12.22
N ALA A 281 -12.62 1.79 11.78
CA ALA A 281 -13.91 1.50 11.14
C ALA A 281 -15.10 1.67 12.12
N LYS A 282 -14.95 1.31 13.39
CA LYS A 282 -15.97 1.59 14.42
C LYS A 282 -16.20 3.07 14.65
N LEU A 283 -15.13 3.85 14.72
CA LEU A 283 -15.21 5.31 14.83
C LEU A 283 -15.89 5.92 13.60
N ALA A 284 -15.46 5.52 12.40
CA ALA A 284 -16.03 5.98 11.14
C ALA A 284 -17.53 5.61 11.01
N ALA A 285 -17.93 4.46 11.55
CA ALA A 285 -19.33 4.02 11.54
C ALA A 285 -20.21 4.67 12.65
N GLY A 286 -19.62 5.38 13.62
CA GLY A 286 -20.31 5.87 14.81
C GLY A 286 -20.64 4.77 15.84
N LEU A 287 -19.98 3.61 15.74
CA LEU A 287 -20.07 2.51 16.73
C LEU A 287 -19.12 2.68 17.92
N ALA A 288 -18.16 3.57 17.80
CA ALA A 288 -17.33 4.10 18.86
C ALA A 288 -17.34 5.62 18.75
N ASP A 289 -17.40 6.32 19.87
CA ASP A 289 -17.44 7.78 19.92
C ASP A 289 -16.45 8.26 20.99
N PRO A 290 -15.62 9.28 20.72
CA PRO A 290 -14.74 9.87 21.71
C PRO A 290 -15.48 10.58 22.84
N TYR A 291 -16.72 10.98 22.61
CA TYR A 291 -17.58 11.59 23.61
C TYR A 291 -18.54 10.59 24.24
N ALA A 292 -19.00 10.88 25.45
CA ALA A 292 -19.93 10.00 26.18
C ALA A 292 -21.33 9.90 25.56
N THR A 293 -21.65 10.81 24.66
CA THR A 293 -22.95 10.84 23.97
C THR A 293 -22.67 10.77 22.46
N PRO A 294 -22.96 9.65 21.79
CA PRO A 294 -22.79 9.53 20.35
C PRO A 294 -23.54 10.65 19.61
N VAL A 295 -22.88 11.25 18.65
CA VAL A 295 -23.45 12.32 17.84
C VAL A 295 -23.97 11.72 16.54
N GLY A 296 -25.29 11.71 16.36
CA GLY A 296 -25.92 11.37 15.08
C GLY A 296 -26.28 9.90 14.87
N GLU A 297 -26.59 9.59 13.61
CA GLU A 297 -26.93 8.25 13.12
C GLU A 297 -25.67 7.48 12.70
N GLY A 298 -25.82 6.17 12.44
CA GLY A 298 -24.73 5.36 11.92
C GLY A 298 -24.35 5.75 10.47
N VAL A 299 -23.08 5.61 10.15
CA VAL A 299 -22.53 5.82 8.81
C VAL A 299 -22.07 4.51 8.22
N SER A 300 -22.26 4.30 6.93
CA SER A 300 -21.73 3.13 6.24
C SER A 300 -20.22 3.22 6.05
N VAL A 301 -19.57 2.07 5.99
CA VAL A 301 -18.11 1.97 5.85
C VAL A 301 -17.74 1.10 4.65
N VAL A 302 -16.77 1.56 3.89
CA VAL A 302 -15.98 0.76 2.94
C VAL A 302 -14.65 0.43 3.60
N ALA A 303 -14.45 -0.83 3.94
CA ALA A 303 -13.25 -1.26 4.66
C ALA A 303 -12.19 -1.76 3.69
N VAL A 304 -11.00 -1.13 3.71
CA VAL A 304 -9.90 -1.52 2.85
C VAL A 304 -8.68 -1.89 3.69
N LYS A 305 -8.27 -3.16 3.61
CA LYS A 305 -7.01 -3.61 4.18
C LYS A 305 -5.87 -3.15 3.28
N ALA A 306 -5.18 -2.12 3.74
CA ALA A 306 -4.06 -1.49 3.03
C ALA A 306 -2.70 -1.95 3.57
N PHE A 307 -2.67 -2.52 4.78
CA PHE A 307 -1.47 -3.05 5.45
C PHE A 307 -1.60 -4.55 5.65
N ALA A 308 -0.55 -5.28 5.29
CA ALA A 308 -0.48 -6.73 5.46
C ALA A 308 -0.35 -7.13 6.96
N ASP A 309 -0.44 -8.43 7.24
CA ASP A 309 -0.38 -8.96 8.61
C ASP A 309 0.99 -8.77 9.29
N ASP A 310 2.04 -8.55 8.49
CA ASP A 310 3.38 -8.17 8.97
C ASP A 310 3.47 -6.68 9.37
N GLY A 311 2.38 -5.94 9.25
CA GLY A 311 2.31 -4.51 9.58
C GLY A 311 2.92 -3.59 8.53
N LEU A 312 3.09 -4.04 7.29
CA LEU A 312 3.70 -3.26 6.22
C LEU A 312 2.75 -3.06 5.04
N ALA A 313 2.88 -1.91 4.40
CA ALA A 313 2.32 -1.61 3.09
C ALA A 313 3.42 -1.14 2.14
N ASP A 314 3.19 -1.25 0.84
CA ASP A 314 4.01 -0.57 -0.15
C ASP A 314 3.20 0.50 -0.91
N SER A 315 3.89 1.43 -1.59
CA SER A 315 3.23 2.54 -2.31
C SER A 315 2.16 2.03 -3.28
N PHE A 316 2.44 0.96 -4.02
CA PHE A 316 1.50 0.41 -5.01
C PHE A 316 0.23 -0.12 -4.34
N THR A 317 0.37 -0.83 -3.23
CA THR A 317 -0.76 -1.34 -2.43
C THR A 317 -1.63 -0.19 -1.90
N LEU A 318 -1.02 0.87 -1.35
CA LEU A 318 -1.75 2.05 -0.87
C LEU A 318 -2.51 2.77 -2.00
N MET A 319 -1.92 2.88 -3.18
CA MET A 319 -2.60 3.46 -4.34
C MET A 319 -3.79 2.61 -4.82
N ASN A 320 -3.66 1.28 -4.84
CA ASN A 320 -4.78 0.39 -5.15
C ASN A 320 -5.91 0.50 -4.12
N ALA A 321 -5.56 0.64 -2.84
CA ALA A 321 -6.53 0.89 -1.79
C ALA A 321 -7.32 2.18 -2.04
N MET A 322 -6.65 3.28 -2.46
CA MET A 322 -7.30 4.55 -2.79
C MET A 322 -8.20 4.43 -4.03
N THR A 323 -7.74 3.78 -5.09
CA THR A 323 -8.57 3.57 -6.30
C THR A 323 -9.79 2.69 -6.02
N TYR A 324 -9.66 1.69 -5.14
CA TYR A 324 -10.81 0.92 -4.70
C TYR A 324 -11.80 1.77 -3.90
N ALA A 325 -11.31 2.61 -2.97
CA ALA A 325 -12.14 3.52 -2.19
C ALA A 325 -12.96 4.45 -3.09
N VAL A 326 -12.33 5.06 -4.10
CA VAL A 326 -13.01 5.93 -5.08
C VAL A 326 -14.15 5.21 -5.80
N LYS A 327 -13.96 3.95 -6.16
CA LYS A 327 -14.98 3.17 -6.90
C LYS A 327 -16.14 2.68 -6.03
N ASN A 328 -15.93 2.53 -4.74
CA ASN A 328 -16.86 1.84 -3.84
C ASN A 328 -17.40 2.71 -2.69
N SER A 329 -16.91 3.94 -2.54
CA SER A 329 -17.36 4.91 -1.55
C SER A 329 -18.03 6.10 -2.23
N SER A 330 -18.91 6.78 -1.51
CA SER A 330 -19.51 8.06 -1.93
C SER A 330 -19.20 9.19 -0.95
N GLY A 331 -18.41 8.90 0.09
CA GLY A 331 -18.10 9.81 1.18
C GLY A 331 -16.60 10.11 1.31
N PRO A 332 -16.17 10.51 2.50
CA PRO A 332 -14.78 10.81 2.79
C PRO A 332 -13.89 9.56 2.79
N VAL A 333 -12.60 9.79 2.57
CA VAL A 333 -11.54 8.79 2.70
C VAL A 333 -10.72 9.10 3.95
N SER A 334 -10.63 8.12 4.86
CA SER A 334 -9.90 8.21 6.13
C SER A 334 -8.57 7.47 6.04
N LEU A 335 -7.47 8.21 6.21
CA LEU A 335 -6.10 7.73 6.14
C LEU A 335 -5.42 7.89 7.50
N SER A 336 -5.49 6.86 8.32
CA SER A 336 -4.93 6.87 9.68
C SER A 336 -3.45 6.50 9.74
N TRP A 337 -2.70 6.70 8.67
CA TRP A 337 -1.29 6.38 8.52
C TRP A 337 -0.51 7.57 7.95
N GLY A 338 0.81 7.54 8.11
CA GLY A 338 1.68 8.58 7.56
C GLY A 338 3.15 8.21 7.58
N SER A 339 3.95 9.01 6.85
CA SER A 339 5.41 8.91 6.76
C SER A 339 6.03 10.28 6.54
N GLU A 340 7.26 10.49 7.01
CA GLU A 340 8.07 11.66 6.63
C GLU A 340 8.51 11.58 5.14
N THR A 341 8.42 10.41 4.50
CA THR A 341 8.77 10.21 3.10
C THR A 341 7.63 10.67 2.20
N SER A 342 7.87 11.70 1.39
CA SER A 342 6.96 12.10 0.32
C SER A 342 7.13 11.16 -0.88
N SER A 343 6.00 10.76 -1.50
CA SER A 343 5.95 10.03 -2.76
C SER A 343 5.04 10.75 -3.73
N ALA A 344 5.57 11.07 -4.90
CA ALA A 344 4.79 11.74 -5.92
C ALA A 344 3.70 10.83 -6.53
N PHE A 345 3.84 9.50 -6.41
CA PHE A 345 2.78 8.57 -6.81
C PHE A 345 1.65 8.54 -5.79
N ILE A 346 1.97 8.50 -4.48
CA ILE A 346 0.94 8.62 -3.44
C ILE A 346 0.22 9.97 -3.55
N GLU A 347 0.95 11.07 -3.77
CA GLU A 347 0.34 12.38 -4.01
C GLU A 347 -0.62 12.34 -5.20
N SER A 348 -0.22 11.71 -6.32
CA SER A 348 -1.10 11.56 -7.50
C SER A 348 -2.36 10.76 -7.19
N ALA A 349 -2.28 9.69 -6.39
CA ALA A 349 -3.43 8.91 -5.97
C ALA A 349 -4.37 9.73 -5.07
N VAL A 350 -3.83 10.54 -4.17
CA VAL A 350 -4.59 11.48 -3.33
C VAL A 350 -5.28 12.52 -4.19
N GLN A 351 -4.57 13.16 -5.14
CA GLN A 351 -5.16 14.15 -6.04
C GLN A 351 -6.25 13.54 -6.94
N TYR A 352 -6.04 12.32 -7.43
CA TYR A 352 -7.08 11.57 -8.13
C TYR A 352 -8.32 11.40 -7.24
N THR A 353 -8.16 10.94 -5.99
CA THR A 353 -9.26 10.76 -5.03
C THR A 353 -10.04 12.06 -4.80
N ILE A 354 -9.34 13.18 -4.60
CA ILE A 354 -9.96 14.51 -4.44
C ILE A 354 -10.70 14.92 -5.73
N SER A 355 -10.11 14.70 -6.90
CA SER A 355 -10.71 15.04 -8.20
C SER A 355 -12.00 14.26 -8.49
N GLN A 356 -12.17 13.09 -7.87
CA GLN A 356 -13.40 12.29 -7.96
C GLN A 356 -14.47 12.72 -6.94
N GLY A 357 -14.27 13.83 -6.22
CA GLY A 357 -15.25 14.42 -5.31
C GLY A 357 -15.22 13.87 -3.88
N HIS A 358 -14.14 13.20 -3.48
CA HIS A 358 -13.94 12.75 -2.10
C HIS A 358 -13.16 13.79 -1.30
N SER A 359 -13.54 14.02 -0.04
CA SER A 359 -12.64 14.62 0.94
C SER A 359 -11.68 13.57 1.47
N VAL A 360 -10.41 13.96 1.64
CA VAL A 360 -9.37 13.08 2.16
C VAL A 360 -8.89 13.62 3.49
N TYR A 361 -9.08 12.85 4.55
CA TYR A 361 -8.61 13.15 5.90
C TYR A 361 -7.43 12.27 6.24
N ALA A 362 -6.36 12.86 6.76
CA ALA A 362 -5.16 12.12 7.12
C ALA A 362 -4.62 12.48 8.49
N ALA A 363 -4.18 11.50 9.24
CA ALA A 363 -3.54 11.68 10.54
C ALA A 363 -2.20 12.40 10.41
N VAL A 364 -1.99 13.42 11.25
CA VAL A 364 -0.75 14.22 11.19
C VAL A 364 0.44 13.56 11.88
N GLY A 365 0.22 12.44 12.60
CA GLY A 365 1.26 11.70 13.31
C GLY A 365 1.30 11.96 14.82
N ASN A 366 2.03 11.10 15.55
CA ASN A 366 2.03 11.03 17.02
C ASN A 366 3.42 11.23 17.65
N GLU A 367 4.35 11.88 16.96
CA GLU A 367 5.75 12.01 17.34
C GLU A 367 6.07 13.33 18.05
N ASN A 368 5.06 14.19 18.27
CA ASN A 368 5.20 15.52 18.86
C ASN A 368 6.21 16.39 18.11
N THR A 369 6.18 16.37 16.79
CA THR A 369 7.09 17.14 15.94
C THR A 369 6.35 18.15 15.06
N GLY A 370 7.12 19.09 14.45
CA GLY A 370 6.64 19.99 13.40
C GLY A 370 6.97 19.53 11.99
N LYS A 371 7.45 18.30 11.82
CA LYS A 371 7.81 17.78 10.51
C LYS A 371 6.58 17.41 9.71
N PRO A 372 6.55 17.70 8.40
CA PRO A 372 5.47 17.24 7.53
C PRO A 372 5.34 15.73 7.54
N MET A 373 4.11 15.26 7.66
CA MET A 373 3.74 13.84 7.52
C MET A 373 2.86 13.67 6.28
N TYR A 374 3.21 12.76 5.42
CA TYR A 374 2.45 12.46 4.23
C TYR A 374 1.62 11.18 4.43
N PRO A 375 0.34 11.19 4.02
CA PRO A 375 -0.32 12.12 3.10
C PRO A 375 -0.90 13.40 3.72
N ALA A 376 -0.91 13.61 5.03
CA ALA A 376 -1.53 14.79 5.67
C ALA A 376 -1.00 16.13 5.12
N ALA A 377 0.28 16.19 4.73
CA ALA A 377 0.92 17.39 4.19
C ALA A 377 0.78 17.57 2.67
N TYR A 378 0.07 16.68 1.95
CA TYR A 378 -0.19 16.92 0.54
C TYR A 378 -1.27 17.98 0.31
N PRO A 379 -1.17 18.75 -0.77
CA PRO A 379 -2.19 19.75 -1.11
C PRO A 379 -3.60 19.15 -1.17
N GLY A 380 -4.57 19.81 -0.56
CA GLY A 380 -5.98 19.40 -0.57
C GLY A 380 -6.35 18.26 0.38
N VAL A 381 -5.38 17.63 1.06
CA VAL A 381 -5.64 16.73 2.18
C VAL A 381 -5.97 17.56 3.41
N ILE A 382 -6.88 17.09 4.22
CA ILE A 382 -7.21 17.70 5.50
C ILE A 382 -6.42 16.98 6.59
N GLY A 383 -5.35 17.62 7.06
CA GLY A 383 -4.53 17.11 8.15
C GLY A 383 -5.26 17.22 9.49
N VAL A 384 -5.41 16.09 10.18
CA VAL A 384 -6.16 16.02 11.45
C VAL A 384 -5.23 15.72 12.61
N ALA A 385 -5.15 16.65 13.54
CA ALA A 385 -4.44 16.54 14.81
C ALA A 385 -5.37 16.05 15.94
N ALA A 386 -4.77 15.53 16.97
CA ALA A 386 -5.50 15.05 18.16
C ALA A 386 -5.60 16.10 19.24
N SER A 387 -6.76 16.19 19.89
CA SER A 387 -6.94 16.95 21.13
C SER A 387 -7.03 16.05 22.36
N SER A 388 -6.62 16.60 23.50
CA SER A 388 -6.87 16.09 24.85
C SER A 388 -7.58 17.19 25.63
N GLY A 389 -8.91 17.05 25.80
CA GLY A 389 -9.76 18.15 26.23
C GLY A 389 -9.72 19.31 25.23
N ASP A 390 -9.50 20.52 25.75
CA ASP A 390 -9.48 21.78 24.97
C ASP A 390 -8.07 22.14 24.46
N GLN A 391 -7.11 21.23 24.54
CA GLN A 391 -5.73 21.47 24.13
C GLN A 391 -5.29 20.45 23.09
N LEU A 392 -4.30 20.81 22.28
CA LEU A 392 -3.61 19.86 21.41
C LEU A 392 -2.97 18.77 22.30
N ALA A 393 -3.18 17.50 21.93
CA ALA A 393 -2.58 16.40 22.67
C ALA A 393 -1.05 16.44 22.58
N ASP A 394 -0.37 16.16 23.70
CA ASP A 394 1.08 16.27 23.81
C ASP A 394 1.84 15.44 22.77
N TYR A 395 1.28 14.31 22.36
CA TYR A 395 1.86 13.44 21.33
C TYR A 395 1.61 13.93 19.90
N SER A 396 0.57 14.77 19.67
CA SER A 396 0.17 15.15 18.33
C SER A 396 1.22 16.00 17.62
N ASN A 397 1.46 15.67 16.34
CA ASN A 397 2.27 16.54 15.49
C ASN A 397 1.53 17.87 15.24
N ARG A 398 2.30 18.89 14.89
CA ARG A 398 1.85 20.27 14.69
C ARG A 398 2.54 20.89 13.47
N GLY A 399 1.95 21.89 12.87
CA GLY A 399 2.53 22.61 11.73
C GLY A 399 1.45 23.12 10.78
N ASP A 400 1.88 23.71 9.68
CA ASP A 400 1.00 24.32 8.68
C ASP A 400 0.15 23.29 7.91
N PHE A 401 0.45 22.00 8.06
CA PHE A 401 -0.32 20.89 7.49
C PHE A 401 -1.43 20.38 8.42
N VAL A 402 -1.66 21.03 9.56
CA VAL A 402 -2.79 20.76 10.45
C VAL A 402 -3.95 21.67 10.09
N ASP A 403 -5.05 21.08 9.65
CA ASP A 403 -6.28 21.79 9.28
C ASP A 403 -7.34 21.77 10.37
N LEU A 404 -7.48 20.61 11.05
CA LEU A 404 -8.46 20.37 12.08
C LEU A 404 -7.84 19.67 13.29
N ILE A 405 -8.39 19.97 14.46
CA ILE A 405 -8.02 19.33 15.72
C ILE A 405 -9.27 18.72 16.32
N ALA A 406 -9.28 17.42 16.57
CA ALA A 406 -10.44 16.69 17.04
C ALA A 406 -10.07 15.71 18.16
N PRO A 407 -11.04 15.16 18.93
CA PRO A 407 -10.75 14.27 20.04
C PRO A 407 -9.88 13.08 19.62
N GLY A 408 -8.76 12.92 20.32
CA GLY A 408 -7.73 11.92 20.00
C GLY A 408 -7.76 10.66 20.85
N SER A 409 -8.80 10.42 21.67
CA SER A 409 -8.83 9.27 22.56
C SER A 409 -10.20 8.60 22.62
N VAL A 410 -10.21 7.26 22.66
CA VAL A 410 -11.41 6.43 22.79
C VAL A 410 -11.05 5.08 23.41
N GLY A 411 -11.83 4.61 24.39
CA GLY A 411 -11.74 3.25 24.93
C GLY A 411 -10.34 2.82 25.43
N GLY A 412 -9.57 3.74 26.02
CA GLY A 412 -8.22 3.46 26.50
C GLY A 412 -7.13 3.49 25.42
N SER A 413 -7.47 3.87 24.20
CA SER A 413 -6.55 4.08 23.08
C SER A 413 -6.50 5.55 22.69
N GLN A 414 -5.36 6.03 22.19
CA GLN A 414 -5.22 7.40 21.73
C GLN A 414 -4.33 7.51 20.48
N GLY A 415 -4.52 8.58 19.71
CA GLY A 415 -3.72 8.88 18.52
C GLY A 415 -4.44 9.84 17.58
N THR A 416 -3.71 10.46 16.66
CA THR A 416 -4.26 11.27 15.57
C THR A 416 -5.14 10.44 14.63
N SER A 417 -4.96 9.12 14.59
CA SER A 417 -5.83 8.16 13.89
C SER A 417 -7.27 8.22 14.40
N VAL A 418 -7.46 8.29 15.75
CA VAL A 418 -8.79 8.41 16.38
C VAL A 418 -9.49 9.69 15.92
N ALA A 419 -8.77 10.81 15.98
CA ALA A 419 -9.28 12.11 15.54
C ALA A 419 -9.66 12.10 14.04
N THR A 420 -8.84 11.47 13.19
CA THR A 420 -9.05 11.38 11.74
C THR A 420 -10.31 10.57 11.41
N ALA A 421 -10.47 9.40 12.00
CA ALA A 421 -11.63 8.55 11.79
C ALA A 421 -12.93 9.24 12.31
N TYR A 422 -12.84 9.94 13.44
CA TYR A 422 -13.96 10.72 13.97
C TYR A 422 -14.36 11.89 13.05
N VAL A 423 -13.40 12.68 12.55
CA VAL A 423 -13.69 13.78 11.60
C VAL A 423 -14.31 13.23 10.32
N SER A 424 -13.82 12.10 9.81
CA SER A 424 -14.40 11.44 8.65
C SER A 424 -15.85 11.00 8.88
N HIS A 425 -16.17 10.52 10.08
CA HIS A 425 -17.55 10.25 10.50
C HIS A 425 -18.43 11.51 10.44
N ILE A 426 -17.94 12.63 10.98
CA ILE A 426 -18.70 13.89 11.00
C ILE A 426 -18.93 14.45 9.58
N ASP A 427 -17.93 14.34 8.69
CA ASP A 427 -18.09 14.70 7.25
C ASP A 427 -19.24 13.88 6.64
N ALA A 428 -19.23 12.57 6.83
CA ALA A 428 -20.25 11.70 6.26
C ALA A 428 -21.66 12.00 6.84
N LEU A 429 -21.78 12.25 8.14
CA LEU A 429 -23.04 12.69 8.75
C LEU A 429 -23.52 14.02 8.18
N TYR A 430 -22.63 15.00 8.05
CA TYR A 430 -22.98 16.29 7.46
C TYR A 430 -23.57 16.12 6.06
N ARG A 431 -22.93 15.31 5.21
CA ARG A 431 -23.43 15.00 3.86
C ARG A 431 -24.73 14.22 3.85
N GLN A 432 -24.97 13.35 4.83
CA GLN A 432 -26.28 12.68 4.98
C GLN A 432 -27.41 13.68 5.24
N HIS A 433 -27.14 14.73 6.03
CA HIS A 433 -28.10 15.80 6.31
C HIS A 433 -28.16 16.85 5.19
N HIS A 434 -27.10 16.97 4.40
CA HIS A 434 -26.97 17.92 3.29
C HIS A 434 -26.57 17.18 1.99
N PRO A 435 -27.49 16.43 1.37
CA PRO A 435 -27.16 15.56 0.22
C PRO A 435 -26.59 16.31 -1.00
N GLU A 436 -26.85 17.61 -1.11
CA GLU A 436 -26.36 18.47 -2.20
C GLU A 436 -24.95 19.01 -1.91
N ALA A 437 -24.43 18.86 -0.68
CA ALA A 437 -23.14 19.42 -0.33
C ALA A 437 -22.00 18.64 -0.99
N THR A 438 -21.15 19.36 -1.69
CA THR A 438 -19.90 18.83 -2.24
C THR A 438 -18.87 18.53 -1.13
N ALA A 439 -17.82 17.78 -1.46
CA ALA A 439 -16.70 17.57 -0.56
C ALA A 439 -16.07 18.88 -0.06
N ALA A 440 -15.87 19.83 -0.97
CA ALA A 440 -15.28 21.13 -0.64
C ALA A 440 -16.16 21.96 0.29
N GLU A 441 -17.47 21.98 0.05
CA GLU A 441 -18.44 22.68 0.91
C GLU A 441 -18.52 22.05 2.29
N THR A 442 -18.49 20.71 2.37
CA THR A 442 -18.46 19.97 3.64
C THR A 442 -17.20 20.31 4.44
N VAL A 443 -16.03 20.25 3.82
CA VAL A 443 -14.75 20.63 4.46
C VAL A 443 -14.78 22.08 4.94
N ALA A 444 -15.33 23.00 4.13
CA ALA A 444 -15.48 24.42 4.51
C ALA A 444 -16.42 24.59 5.72
N ALA A 445 -17.52 23.80 5.79
CA ALA A 445 -18.44 23.82 6.92
C ALA A 445 -17.78 23.31 8.21
N LEU A 446 -17.00 22.21 8.13
CA LEU A 446 -16.23 21.67 9.25
C LEU A 446 -15.19 22.69 9.75
N LYS A 447 -14.39 23.28 8.86
CA LYS A 447 -13.39 24.31 9.22
C LYS A 447 -14.04 25.54 9.84
N LYS A 448 -15.22 25.96 9.32
CA LYS A 448 -15.99 27.06 9.89
C LYS A 448 -16.51 26.72 11.30
N ALA A 449 -16.99 25.50 11.52
CA ALA A 449 -17.43 25.05 12.84
C ALA A 449 -16.28 24.99 13.86
N ALA A 450 -15.10 24.53 13.42
CA ALA A 450 -13.88 24.51 14.25
C ALA A 450 -13.35 25.92 14.58
N GLY A 451 -13.70 26.93 13.77
CA GLY A 451 -13.29 28.31 13.96
C GLY A 451 -11.78 28.52 13.78
N PRO A 452 -11.27 29.69 14.18
CA PRO A 452 -9.86 30.06 13.93
C PRO A 452 -8.83 29.21 14.70
N THR A 453 -9.27 28.47 15.71
CA THR A 453 -8.40 27.57 16.49
C THR A 453 -8.25 26.18 15.88
N GLY A 454 -9.10 25.85 14.93
CA GLY A 454 -9.13 24.51 14.31
C GLY A 454 -9.76 23.42 15.17
N PHE A 455 -10.23 23.69 16.39
CA PHE A 455 -10.78 22.70 17.30
C PHE A 455 -12.24 22.35 16.99
N LEU A 456 -12.47 21.14 16.53
CA LEU A 456 -13.79 20.58 16.29
C LEU A 456 -14.33 19.97 17.59
N THR A 457 -14.86 20.83 18.47
CA THR A 457 -15.41 20.44 19.78
C THR A 457 -16.77 19.74 19.66
N GLU A 458 -17.20 19.03 20.72
CA GLU A 458 -18.53 18.39 20.78
C GLU A 458 -19.67 19.40 20.54
N SER A 459 -19.59 20.59 21.13
CA SER A 459 -20.60 21.63 20.93
C SER A 459 -20.60 22.16 19.48
N ALA A 460 -19.43 22.31 18.86
CA ALA A 460 -19.31 22.72 17.46
C ALA A 460 -19.93 21.68 16.52
N VAL A 461 -19.68 20.39 16.77
CA VAL A 461 -20.26 19.28 15.99
C VAL A 461 -21.77 19.23 16.15
N LYS A 462 -22.30 19.31 17.39
CA LYS A 462 -23.75 19.34 17.65
C LYS A 462 -24.43 20.52 16.94
N LEU A 463 -23.83 21.71 16.95
CA LEU A 463 -24.37 22.89 16.25
C LEU A 463 -24.30 22.72 14.72
N LEU A 464 -23.25 22.10 14.21
CA LEU A 464 -23.09 21.84 12.78
C LEU A 464 -24.17 20.88 12.25
N LEU A 465 -24.46 19.81 12.99
CA LEU A 465 -25.42 18.77 12.60
C LEU A 465 -26.88 19.11 12.95
N ALA A 466 -27.14 20.14 13.77
CA ALA A 466 -28.49 20.62 14.12
C ALA A 466 -29.14 21.51 13.06
N LYS A 467 -28.42 21.91 12.06
CA LYS A 467 -28.87 22.78 10.95
C LYS A 467 -29.30 21.99 9.76
#